data_f38e11bec044a68b19efbc5c1789d7cb
#
_entry.id   f38e11bec044a68b19efbc5c1789d7cb
#
_cell.length_a   1.000
_cell.length_b   1.000
_cell.length_c   1.000
_cell.angle_alpha   90.00
_cell.angle_beta   90.00
_cell.angle_gamma   90.00
#
_symmetry.space_group_name_H-M   'P 1'
#
loop_
_entity.id
_entity.type
_entity.pdbx_description
1 polymer ?
#
loop_
_entity_poly.entity_id
_entity_poly.type
_entity_poly.pdbx_seq_one_letter_code
_entity_poly.pdbx_strand_id
1 'polypeptide(L)'
;MSVVNSESRTPVVIIKPILYGNTAKHLGTKRDSDGHTHRWSVYIRSFNNDDLSTYVSKVQFRLHETYPNHARMITQAPFEVEESGWGEFETQITIFFADPNEKPVVFYHHLKLFSTDPDVVAGTKDLVNEHYDELIFQEPSDLLVRLLNCAKAFAPSTDENLATAKEYAIKKHDTIDRVKKARQRVRSEIQDLTERLRITQENIKRVRQRTMDNSSPMGTFSLSIHDNIKREIVD
;
A
#
# COMPACT_ATOMS: atom_id res chain seq x y z
N MET A 1 48.26 11.52 12.07
CA MET A 1 46.85 11.90 11.77
C MET A 1 46.35 10.95 10.70
N SER A 2 45.62 9.91 11.13
CA SER A 2 45.05 8.92 10.22
C SER A 2 43.70 9.42 9.78
N VAL A 3 43.54 9.69 8.48
CA VAL A 3 42.26 10.02 7.86
C VAL A 3 41.45 8.75 7.83
N VAL A 4 40.44 8.67 8.67
CA VAL A 4 39.43 7.61 8.60
C VAL A 4 38.58 7.90 7.39
N ASN A 5 38.78 7.15 6.31
CA ASN A 5 37.87 7.11 5.18
C ASN A 5 36.52 6.59 5.69
N SER A 6 35.57 7.47 5.89
CA SER A 6 34.15 7.10 6.01
C SER A 6 33.65 6.69 4.61
N GLU A 7 33.81 5.43 4.27
CA GLU A 7 33.05 4.84 3.16
C GLU A 7 31.59 5.09 3.43
N SER A 8 30.93 5.84 2.57
CA SER A 8 29.50 6.07 2.58
C SER A 8 28.81 4.73 2.23
N ARG A 9 28.54 3.92 3.26
CA ARG A 9 27.71 2.73 3.09
C ARG A 9 26.33 3.18 2.59
N THR A 10 25.93 2.69 1.43
CA THR A 10 24.55 2.84 0.98
C THR A 10 23.64 2.20 2.01
N PRO A 11 22.60 2.91 2.51
CA PRO A 11 21.71 2.37 3.52
C PRO A 11 21.05 1.09 2.99
N VAL A 12 21.12 0.02 3.78
CA VAL A 12 20.47 -1.25 3.43
C VAL A 12 18.99 -1.15 3.74
N VAL A 13 18.16 -1.35 2.73
CA VAL A 13 16.69 -1.40 2.88
C VAL A 13 16.21 -2.77 2.41
N ILE A 14 15.47 -3.48 3.27
CA ILE A 14 14.86 -4.76 2.93
C ILE A 14 13.34 -4.61 3.04
N ILE A 15 12.63 -5.03 2.01
CA ILE A 15 11.17 -4.95 1.93
C ILE A 15 10.59 -6.37 1.93
N LYS A 16 9.63 -6.61 2.82
CA LYS A 16 8.88 -7.86 2.91
C LYS A 16 7.39 -7.58 2.70
N PRO A 17 6.83 -8.01 1.56
CA PRO A 17 5.42 -7.83 1.27
C PRO A 17 4.58 -8.80 2.11
N ILE A 18 3.51 -8.26 2.68
CA ILE A 18 2.56 -8.98 3.52
C ILE A 18 1.13 -8.80 3.03
N LEU A 19 0.29 -9.73 3.41
CA LEU A 19 -1.16 -9.65 3.34
C LEU A 19 -1.71 -9.76 4.75
N TYR A 20 -2.62 -8.88 5.10
CA TYR A 20 -3.42 -9.01 6.31
C TYR A 20 -4.89 -8.81 5.99
N GLY A 21 -5.73 -9.46 6.74
CA GLY A 21 -7.15 -9.40 6.43
C GLY A 21 -7.99 -10.34 7.26
N ASN A 22 -9.21 -10.53 6.80
CA ASN A 22 -10.11 -11.52 7.38
C ASN A 22 -10.89 -12.29 6.33
N THR A 23 -11.25 -13.52 6.69
CA THR A 23 -12.32 -14.26 6.03
C THR A 23 -13.54 -14.30 6.94
N ALA A 24 -14.72 -14.42 6.34
CA ALA A 24 -15.95 -14.63 7.09
C ALA A 24 -16.93 -15.52 6.33
N LYS A 25 -17.63 -16.38 7.09
CA LYS A 25 -18.66 -17.27 6.57
C LYS A 25 -19.92 -17.17 7.42
N HIS A 26 -21.04 -16.97 6.76
CA HIS A 26 -22.34 -16.97 7.43
C HIS A 26 -22.69 -18.38 7.93
N LEU A 27 -23.20 -18.50 9.16
CA LEU A 27 -23.52 -19.78 9.80
C LEU A 27 -24.86 -20.39 9.33
N GLY A 28 -25.56 -19.73 8.41
CA GLY A 28 -26.88 -20.12 7.92
C GLY A 28 -28.01 -19.63 8.82
N THR A 29 -27.92 -19.90 10.11
CA THR A 29 -28.88 -19.44 11.12
C THR A 29 -28.16 -18.76 12.26
N LYS A 30 -28.87 -17.81 12.89
CA LYS A 30 -28.39 -17.17 14.11
C LYS A 30 -28.30 -18.22 15.20
N ARG A 31 -27.17 -18.31 15.89
CA ARG A 31 -26.96 -19.24 16.98
C ARG A 31 -27.68 -18.77 18.25
N ASP A 32 -28.58 -19.57 18.77
CA ASP A 32 -29.45 -19.19 19.89
C ASP A 32 -28.69 -18.93 21.20
N SER A 33 -27.53 -19.58 21.38
CA SER A 33 -26.74 -19.50 22.60
C SER A 33 -26.04 -18.14 22.82
N ASP A 34 -25.59 -17.50 21.74
CA ASP A 34 -24.79 -16.27 21.81
C ASP A 34 -25.16 -15.23 20.74
N GLY A 35 -26.09 -15.57 19.86
CA GLY A 35 -26.56 -14.71 18.81
C GLY A 35 -25.58 -14.50 17.67
N HIS A 36 -24.52 -15.30 17.57
CA HIS A 36 -23.53 -15.20 16.52
C HIS A 36 -24.10 -15.64 15.17
N THR A 37 -23.77 -14.89 14.13
CA THR A 37 -24.25 -15.11 12.76
C THR A 37 -23.15 -15.54 11.80
N HIS A 38 -21.90 -15.22 12.12
CA HIS A 38 -20.74 -15.49 11.28
C HIS A 38 -19.63 -16.18 12.07
N ARG A 39 -18.91 -17.07 11.39
CA ARG A 39 -17.57 -17.50 11.76
C ARG A 39 -16.58 -16.70 10.93
N TRP A 40 -15.50 -16.23 11.55
CA TRP A 40 -14.49 -15.43 10.88
C TRP A 40 -13.09 -15.78 11.37
N SER A 41 -12.10 -15.50 10.53
CA SER A 41 -10.69 -15.58 10.87
C SER A 41 -10.01 -14.28 10.50
N VAL A 42 -9.19 -13.72 11.37
CA VAL A 42 -8.31 -12.58 11.08
C VAL A 42 -6.87 -13.06 11.09
N TYR A 43 -6.09 -12.64 10.10
CA TYR A 43 -4.76 -13.20 9.88
C TYR A 43 -3.77 -12.22 9.27
N ILE A 44 -2.49 -12.61 9.35
CA ILE A 44 -1.39 -12.04 8.58
C ILE A 44 -0.60 -13.16 7.92
N ARG A 45 -0.22 -12.96 6.67
CA ARG A 45 0.59 -13.91 5.89
C ARG A 45 1.57 -13.20 4.96
N SER A 46 2.61 -13.88 4.52
CA SER A 46 3.48 -13.36 3.46
C SER A 46 2.73 -13.32 2.13
N PHE A 47 2.91 -12.24 1.36
CA PHE A 47 2.42 -12.16 -0.02
C PHE A 47 3.11 -13.18 -0.93
N ASN A 48 4.40 -13.43 -0.73
CA ASN A 48 5.20 -14.38 -1.50
C ASN A 48 5.12 -15.82 -0.98
N ASN A 49 4.27 -16.08 0.02
CA ASN A 49 4.18 -17.35 0.72
C ASN A 49 5.50 -17.76 1.44
N ASP A 50 6.28 -16.77 1.87
CA ASP A 50 7.45 -17.00 2.72
C ASP A 50 7.03 -17.35 4.15
N ASP A 51 7.83 -18.13 4.85
CA ASP A 51 7.62 -18.38 6.26
C ASP A 51 7.92 -17.14 7.10
N LEU A 52 6.87 -16.47 7.60
CA LEU A 52 7.01 -15.32 8.48
C LEU A 52 7.70 -15.65 9.80
N SER A 53 7.62 -16.90 10.30
CA SER A 53 8.20 -17.33 11.59
C SER A 53 9.73 -17.18 11.62
N THR A 54 10.38 -17.03 10.47
CA THR A 54 11.82 -16.81 10.39
C THR A 54 12.25 -15.46 10.99
N TYR A 55 11.43 -14.42 10.86
CA TYR A 55 11.74 -13.08 11.32
C TYR A 55 10.65 -12.44 12.19
N VAL A 56 9.45 -13.04 12.28
CA VAL A 56 8.38 -12.66 13.19
C VAL A 56 8.37 -13.60 14.38
N SER A 57 8.54 -13.08 15.60
CA SER A 57 8.52 -13.89 16.82
C SER A 57 7.11 -14.18 17.31
N LYS A 58 6.22 -13.22 17.16
CA LYS A 58 4.81 -13.32 17.58
C LYS A 58 3.98 -12.21 16.95
N VAL A 59 2.68 -12.46 16.85
CA VAL A 59 1.68 -11.46 16.41
C VAL A 59 0.59 -11.36 17.48
N GLN A 60 0.27 -10.15 17.88
CA GLN A 60 -0.85 -9.86 18.76
C GLN A 60 -2.02 -9.34 17.97
N PHE A 61 -3.16 -10.01 18.11
CA PHE A 61 -4.45 -9.53 17.61
C PHE A 61 -5.26 -8.99 18.77
N ARG A 62 -5.63 -7.73 18.73
CA ARG A 62 -6.50 -7.12 19.74
C ARG A 62 -7.89 -6.96 19.13
N LEU A 63 -8.78 -7.84 19.56
CA LEU A 63 -10.19 -7.89 19.17
C LEU A 63 -11.00 -6.84 19.95
N HIS A 64 -12.29 -6.74 19.66
CA HIS A 64 -13.21 -5.94 20.44
C HIS A 64 -13.29 -6.42 21.89
N GLU A 65 -13.46 -5.53 22.84
CA GLU A 65 -13.44 -5.81 24.28
C GLU A 65 -14.52 -6.78 24.77
N THR A 66 -15.58 -6.98 23.98
CA THR A 66 -16.63 -7.96 24.28
C THR A 66 -16.17 -9.41 24.17
N TYR A 67 -15.06 -9.66 23.46
CA TYR A 67 -14.51 -11.01 23.37
C TYR A 67 -13.70 -11.36 24.61
N PRO A 68 -13.89 -12.57 25.18
CA PRO A 68 -13.04 -13.05 26.26
C PRO A 68 -11.59 -13.15 25.74
N ASN A 69 -10.63 -12.71 26.56
CA ASN A 69 -9.21 -12.65 26.16
C ASN A 69 -9.03 -11.91 24.82
N HIS A 70 -9.60 -10.71 24.69
CA HIS A 70 -9.57 -9.92 23.47
C HIS A 70 -8.15 -9.64 22.93
N ALA A 71 -7.10 -9.75 23.75
CA ALA A 71 -5.71 -9.65 23.32
C ALA A 71 -5.13 -11.06 23.09
N ARG A 72 -5.15 -11.51 21.85
CA ARG A 72 -4.66 -12.85 21.44
C ARG A 72 -3.23 -12.77 20.96
N MET A 73 -2.34 -13.56 21.57
CA MET A 73 -0.93 -13.61 21.21
C MET A 73 -0.65 -14.94 20.51
N ILE A 74 -0.28 -14.88 19.23
CA ILE A 74 0.07 -16.04 18.41
C ILE A 74 1.57 -16.06 18.23
N THR A 75 2.23 -17.13 18.64
CA THR A 75 3.70 -17.29 18.65
C THR A 75 4.23 -18.22 17.58
N GLN A 76 3.34 -18.85 16.83
CA GLN A 76 3.68 -19.78 15.75
C GLN A 76 2.76 -19.56 14.56
N ALA A 77 3.29 -19.77 13.35
CA ALA A 77 2.47 -19.76 12.15
C ALA A 77 1.50 -20.97 12.13
N PRO A 78 0.30 -20.82 11.56
CA PRO A 78 -0.22 -19.63 10.92
C PRO A 78 -0.59 -18.54 11.94
N PHE A 79 -0.22 -17.28 11.63
CA PHE A 79 -0.55 -16.14 12.48
C PHE A 79 -2.00 -15.70 12.21
N GLU A 80 -2.92 -16.39 12.83
CA GLU A 80 -4.36 -16.17 12.67
C GLU A 80 -5.14 -16.40 13.96
N VAL A 81 -6.30 -15.78 14.05
CA VAL A 81 -7.26 -15.97 15.14
C VAL A 81 -8.63 -16.25 14.52
N GLU A 82 -9.22 -17.37 14.90
CA GLU A 82 -10.60 -17.73 14.53
C GLU A 82 -11.55 -17.43 15.66
N GLU A 83 -12.70 -16.85 15.34
CA GLU A 83 -13.80 -16.59 16.27
C GLU A 83 -15.14 -16.57 15.52
N SER A 84 -16.19 -16.36 16.27
CA SER A 84 -17.53 -16.10 15.72
C SER A 84 -18.11 -14.83 16.30
N GLY A 85 -19.03 -14.19 15.56
CA GLY A 85 -19.65 -12.95 15.99
C GLY A 85 -20.80 -12.52 15.08
N TRP A 86 -21.34 -11.36 15.38
CA TRP A 86 -22.45 -10.75 14.63
C TRP A 86 -22.17 -9.33 14.12
N GLY A 87 -21.08 -8.71 14.57
CA GLY A 87 -20.74 -7.33 14.27
C GLY A 87 -19.34 -7.15 13.68
N GLU A 88 -19.20 -6.15 12.85
CA GLU A 88 -17.93 -5.66 12.30
C GLU A 88 -17.27 -4.71 13.30
N PHE A 89 -15.95 -4.77 13.43
CA PHE A 89 -15.16 -3.91 14.33
C PHE A 89 -13.74 -3.76 13.84
N GLU A 90 -13.01 -2.82 14.42
CA GLU A 90 -11.59 -2.62 14.13
C GLU A 90 -10.73 -3.52 15.02
N THR A 91 -9.87 -4.32 14.40
CA THR A 91 -8.87 -5.17 15.04
C THR A 91 -7.50 -4.52 14.93
N GLN A 92 -6.81 -4.34 16.06
CA GLN A 92 -5.41 -3.94 16.07
C GLN A 92 -4.52 -5.16 15.93
N ILE A 93 -3.58 -5.12 14.98
CA ILE A 93 -2.60 -6.16 14.73
C ILE A 93 -1.21 -5.60 15.04
N THR A 94 -0.46 -6.28 15.92
CA THR A 94 0.89 -5.88 16.30
C THR A 94 1.86 -7.01 16.00
N ILE A 95 2.84 -6.74 15.14
CA ILE A 95 3.90 -7.68 14.79
C ILE A 95 5.12 -7.41 15.65
N PHE A 96 5.65 -8.45 16.29
CA PHE A 96 6.90 -8.43 17.04
C PHE A 96 7.94 -9.27 16.28
N PHE A 97 9.11 -8.69 16.08
CA PHE A 97 10.17 -9.34 15.32
C PHE A 97 11.04 -10.25 16.19
N ALA A 98 11.78 -11.15 15.53
CA ALA A 98 12.71 -12.04 16.20
C ALA A 98 13.95 -11.30 16.74
N ASP A 99 14.29 -10.16 16.13
CA ASP A 99 15.29 -9.24 16.69
C ASP A 99 14.61 -8.33 17.73
N PRO A 100 15.01 -8.39 19.01
CA PRO A 100 14.44 -7.56 20.07
C PRO A 100 14.76 -6.04 19.92
N ASN A 101 15.76 -5.69 19.11
CA ASN A 101 16.09 -4.29 18.83
C ASN A 101 15.16 -3.67 17.77
N GLU A 102 14.46 -4.48 16.98
CA GLU A 102 13.52 -4.01 15.99
C GLU A 102 12.20 -3.64 16.66
N LYS A 103 11.67 -2.47 16.32
CA LYS A 103 10.43 -1.96 16.89
C LYS A 103 9.22 -2.74 16.37
N PRO A 104 8.25 -3.07 17.23
CA PRO A 104 7.00 -3.66 16.77
C PRO A 104 6.28 -2.74 15.80
N VAL A 105 5.65 -3.35 14.79
CA VAL A 105 4.79 -2.64 13.84
C VAL A 105 3.34 -2.86 14.22
N VAL A 106 2.57 -1.77 14.22
CA VAL A 106 1.15 -1.78 14.57
C VAL A 106 0.35 -1.26 13.38
N PHE A 107 -0.70 -1.98 13.01
CA PHE A 107 -1.68 -1.56 12.02
C PHE A 107 -3.08 -2.01 12.42
N TYR A 108 -4.08 -1.46 11.75
CA TYR A 108 -5.48 -1.69 12.05
C TYR A 108 -6.19 -2.29 10.86
N HIS A 109 -7.04 -3.28 11.16
CA HIS A 109 -7.85 -3.95 10.16
C HIS A 109 -9.32 -3.86 10.57
N HIS A 110 -10.16 -3.35 9.68
CA HIS A 110 -11.59 -3.37 9.89
C HIS A 110 -12.15 -4.74 9.45
N LEU A 111 -12.54 -5.54 10.44
CA LEU A 111 -13.14 -6.85 10.24
C LEU A 111 -14.44 -6.70 9.48
N LYS A 112 -14.57 -7.35 8.32
CA LYS A 112 -15.76 -7.39 7.47
C LYS A 112 -16.48 -8.72 7.61
N LEU A 113 -17.78 -8.66 7.80
CA LEU A 113 -18.67 -9.83 7.85
C LEU A 113 -19.70 -9.83 6.72
N PHE A 114 -20.04 -8.64 6.21
CA PHE A 114 -21.09 -8.46 5.22
C PHE A 114 -20.53 -8.03 3.87
N SER A 115 -21.10 -8.54 2.80
CA SER A 115 -20.74 -8.20 1.42
C SER A 115 -22.00 -7.96 0.60
N THR A 116 -21.84 -7.19 -0.46
CA THR A 116 -22.86 -6.99 -1.51
C THR A 116 -22.69 -7.98 -2.67
N ASP A 117 -21.65 -8.82 -2.64
CA ASP A 117 -21.43 -9.87 -3.64
C ASP A 117 -22.52 -10.93 -3.52
N PRO A 118 -23.31 -11.20 -4.59
CA PRO A 118 -24.40 -12.18 -4.57
C PRO A 118 -23.94 -13.58 -4.14
N ASP A 119 -22.73 -13.99 -4.51
CA ASP A 119 -22.20 -15.32 -4.19
C ASP A 119 -21.87 -15.45 -2.69
N VAL A 120 -21.40 -14.37 -2.08
CA VAL A 120 -21.14 -14.33 -0.64
C VAL A 120 -22.46 -14.31 0.13
N VAL A 121 -23.43 -13.51 -0.33
CA VAL A 121 -24.78 -13.44 0.28
C VAL A 121 -25.50 -14.79 0.17
N ALA A 122 -25.32 -15.50 -0.94
CA ALA A 122 -25.88 -16.85 -1.14
C ALA A 122 -25.14 -17.93 -0.35
N GLY A 123 -24.00 -17.60 0.28
CA GLY A 123 -23.17 -18.56 1.05
C GLY A 123 -22.41 -19.57 0.19
N THR A 124 -22.33 -19.35 -1.13
CA THR A 124 -21.58 -20.19 -2.07
C THR A 124 -20.08 -19.85 -2.06
N LYS A 125 -19.74 -18.64 -1.60
CA LYS A 125 -18.37 -18.14 -1.46
C LYS A 125 -18.18 -17.50 -0.10
N ASP A 126 -17.05 -17.77 0.52
CA ASP A 126 -16.67 -17.08 1.76
C ASP A 126 -16.27 -15.63 1.45
N LEU A 127 -16.60 -14.72 2.36
CA LEU A 127 -16.09 -13.33 2.29
C LEU A 127 -14.59 -13.34 2.54
N VAL A 128 -13.84 -12.64 1.70
CA VAL A 128 -12.41 -12.38 1.89
C VAL A 128 -12.19 -10.88 1.80
N ASN A 129 -11.64 -10.29 2.86
CA ASN A 129 -11.26 -8.87 2.92
C ASN A 129 -9.78 -8.77 3.26
N GLU A 130 -8.93 -8.67 2.25
CA GLU A 130 -7.47 -8.64 2.38
C GLU A 130 -6.89 -7.31 1.90
N HIS A 131 -5.81 -6.90 2.56
CA HIS A 131 -5.02 -5.73 2.22
C HIS A 131 -3.57 -6.13 2.02
N TYR A 132 -2.96 -5.58 0.97
CA TYR A 132 -1.53 -5.67 0.72
C TYR A 132 -0.81 -4.53 1.43
N ASP A 133 0.30 -4.84 2.08
CA ASP A 133 1.19 -3.86 2.68
C ASP A 133 2.65 -4.35 2.64
N GLU A 134 3.59 -3.51 3.04
CA GLU A 134 5.01 -3.80 2.99
C GLU A 134 5.68 -3.47 4.33
N LEU A 135 6.35 -4.46 4.90
CA LEU A 135 7.27 -4.25 6.02
C LEU A 135 8.60 -3.76 5.47
N ILE A 136 8.95 -2.51 5.77
CA ILE A 136 10.18 -1.85 5.29
C ILE A 136 11.17 -1.78 6.45
N PHE A 137 12.26 -2.52 6.35
CA PHE A 137 13.35 -2.53 7.31
C PHE A 137 14.48 -1.61 6.81
N GLN A 138 14.72 -0.51 7.51
CA GLN A 138 15.77 0.45 7.21
C GLN A 138 16.96 0.19 8.13
N GLU A 139 18.12 -0.10 7.54
CA GLU A 139 19.35 -0.42 8.26
C GLU A 139 19.16 -1.52 9.34
N PRO A 140 18.54 -2.67 8.98
CA PRO A 140 18.31 -3.74 9.93
C PRO A 140 19.65 -4.28 10.47
N SER A 141 19.61 -4.83 11.70
CA SER A 141 20.78 -5.49 12.29
C SER A 141 21.28 -6.66 11.44
N ASP A 142 22.54 -7.04 11.57
CA ASP A 142 23.10 -8.20 10.85
C ASP A 142 22.33 -9.49 11.15
N LEU A 143 21.78 -9.62 12.36
CA LEU A 143 20.92 -10.74 12.74
C LEU A 143 19.63 -10.72 11.92
N LEU A 144 18.95 -9.58 11.89
CA LEU A 144 17.68 -9.44 11.17
C LEU A 144 17.88 -9.59 9.66
N VAL A 145 18.96 -9.06 9.09
CA VAL A 145 19.32 -9.27 7.67
C VAL A 145 19.41 -10.77 7.34
N ARG A 146 20.07 -11.55 8.18
CA ARG A 146 20.17 -13.01 7.99
C ARG A 146 18.78 -13.67 8.04
N LEU A 147 17.97 -13.34 9.04
CA LEU A 147 16.62 -13.90 9.20
C LEU A 147 15.72 -13.55 8.02
N LEU A 148 15.74 -12.30 7.57
CA LEU A 148 14.97 -11.84 6.41
C LEU A 148 15.38 -12.55 5.11
N ASN A 149 16.67 -12.84 4.94
CA ASN A 149 17.18 -13.53 3.75
C ASN A 149 17.03 -15.07 3.82
N CYS A 150 16.89 -15.63 5.02
CA CYS A 150 16.68 -17.08 5.23
C CYS A 150 15.22 -17.51 5.09
N ALA A 151 14.27 -16.58 5.00
CA ALA A 151 12.84 -16.91 4.87
C ALA A 151 12.62 -17.76 3.61
N LYS A 152 12.35 -19.06 3.81
CA LYS A 152 12.05 -19.99 2.73
C LYS A 152 10.57 -19.89 2.39
N ALA A 153 10.24 -19.98 1.11
CA ALA A 153 8.85 -20.13 0.70
C ALA A 153 8.27 -21.43 1.28
N PHE A 154 7.07 -21.35 1.86
CA PHE A 154 6.30 -22.54 2.19
C PHE A 154 6.04 -23.33 0.91
N ALA A 155 6.14 -24.66 0.99
CA ALA A 155 5.57 -25.47 -0.05
C ALA A 155 4.08 -25.13 -0.16
N PRO A 156 3.55 -24.91 -1.40
CA PRO A 156 2.17 -24.46 -1.58
C PRO A 156 1.22 -25.49 -0.92
N SER A 157 0.72 -25.13 0.24
CA SER A 157 -0.31 -25.90 0.92
C SER A 157 -1.65 -25.41 0.36
N THR A 158 -2.22 -26.19 -0.51
CA THR A 158 -3.52 -26.07 -1.17
C THR A 158 -3.62 -25.16 -2.40
N ASP A 159 -4.41 -25.61 -3.36
CA ASP A 159 -4.68 -24.94 -4.65
C ASP A 159 -5.26 -23.52 -4.49
N GLU A 160 -5.91 -23.21 -3.37
CA GLU A 160 -6.52 -21.91 -3.08
C GLU A 160 -5.49 -20.78 -2.91
N ASN A 161 -4.39 -21.02 -2.19
CA ASN A 161 -3.33 -20.03 -2.02
C ASN A 161 -2.60 -19.74 -3.35
N LEU A 162 -2.46 -20.75 -4.19
CA LEU A 162 -1.86 -20.59 -5.51
C LEU A 162 -2.78 -19.82 -6.46
N ALA A 163 -4.10 -20.02 -6.37
CA ALA A 163 -5.09 -19.28 -7.16
C ALA A 163 -5.09 -17.79 -6.77
N THR A 164 -5.10 -17.50 -5.48
CA THR A 164 -5.03 -16.11 -4.96
C THR A 164 -3.74 -15.41 -5.36
N ALA A 165 -2.59 -16.08 -5.22
CA ALA A 165 -1.29 -15.52 -5.64
C ALA A 165 -1.24 -15.22 -7.13
N LYS A 166 -1.82 -16.09 -7.98
CA LYS A 166 -1.93 -15.86 -9.43
C LYS A 166 -2.85 -14.68 -9.74
N GLU A 167 -3.98 -14.56 -9.04
CA GLU A 167 -4.91 -13.43 -9.22
C GLU A 167 -4.25 -12.10 -8.84
N TYR A 168 -3.53 -12.03 -7.73
CA TYR A 168 -2.75 -10.85 -7.34
C TYR A 168 -1.65 -10.53 -8.34
N ALA A 169 -0.94 -11.52 -8.86
CA ALA A 169 0.09 -11.31 -9.88
C ALA A 169 -0.49 -10.72 -11.16
N ILE A 170 -1.67 -11.17 -11.59
CA ILE A 170 -2.40 -10.64 -12.75
C ILE A 170 -2.83 -9.19 -12.47
N LYS A 171 -3.46 -8.93 -11.34
CA LYS A 171 -3.90 -7.57 -10.93
C LYS A 171 -2.72 -6.60 -10.83
N LYS A 172 -1.59 -7.05 -10.26
CA LYS A 172 -0.35 -6.26 -10.17
C LYS A 172 0.17 -5.90 -11.57
N HIS A 173 0.22 -6.87 -12.48
CA HIS A 173 0.69 -6.65 -13.85
C HIS A 173 -0.21 -5.65 -14.59
N ASP A 174 -1.52 -5.84 -14.52
CA ASP A 174 -2.51 -4.95 -15.13
C ASP A 174 -2.43 -3.51 -14.56
N THR A 175 -2.26 -3.39 -13.25
CA THR A 175 -2.08 -2.08 -12.59
C THR A 175 -0.80 -1.39 -13.05
N ILE A 176 0.32 -2.10 -13.13
CA ILE A 176 1.59 -1.57 -13.64
C ILE A 176 1.44 -1.09 -15.08
N ASP A 177 0.76 -1.83 -15.93
CA ASP A 177 0.55 -1.45 -17.33
C ASP A 177 -0.36 -0.23 -17.46
N ARG A 178 -1.40 -0.12 -16.63
CA ARG A 178 -2.27 1.07 -16.57
C ARG A 178 -1.47 2.30 -16.14
N VAL A 179 -0.62 2.17 -15.12
CA VAL A 179 0.26 3.27 -14.66
C VAL A 179 1.27 3.66 -15.74
N LYS A 180 1.89 2.70 -16.44
CA LYS A 180 2.81 2.98 -17.55
C LYS A 180 2.10 3.75 -18.67
N LYS A 181 0.91 3.31 -19.09
CA LYS A 181 0.09 3.98 -20.10
C LYS A 181 -0.29 5.42 -19.68
N ALA A 182 -0.69 5.61 -18.42
CA ALA A 182 -1.01 6.93 -17.89
C ALA A 182 0.23 7.86 -17.92
N ARG A 183 1.39 7.37 -17.45
CA ARG A 183 2.66 8.10 -17.51
C ARG A 183 3.03 8.50 -18.94
N GLN A 184 2.82 7.63 -19.90
CA GLN A 184 3.12 7.90 -21.30
C GLN A 184 2.22 8.98 -21.86
N ARG A 185 0.90 8.96 -21.54
CA ARG A 185 -0.04 10.03 -21.92
C ARG A 185 0.36 11.38 -21.35
N VAL A 186 0.65 11.43 -20.04
CA VAL A 186 1.08 12.66 -19.38
C VAL A 186 2.37 13.21 -20.00
N ARG A 187 3.35 12.36 -20.31
CA ARG A 187 4.58 12.80 -21.00
C ARG A 187 4.30 13.38 -22.39
N SER A 188 3.45 12.72 -23.17
CA SER A 188 3.06 13.22 -24.50
C SER A 188 2.37 14.59 -24.38
N GLU A 189 1.45 14.75 -23.44
CA GLU A 189 0.74 16.00 -23.21
C GLU A 189 1.68 17.12 -22.74
N ILE A 190 2.63 16.83 -21.87
CA ILE A 190 3.68 17.79 -21.48
C ILE A 190 4.50 18.22 -22.69
N GLN A 191 4.88 17.30 -23.59
CA GLN A 191 5.62 17.63 -24.79
C GLN A 191 4.81 18.53 -25.72
N ASP A 192 3.55 18.20 -25.96
CA ASP A 192 2.64 19.01 -26.80
C ASP A 192 2.41 20.41 -26.23
N LEU A 193 2.20 20.51 -24.93
CA LEU A 193 2.03 21.82 -24.25
C LEU A 193 3.32 22.64 -24.29
N THR A 194 4.47 22.00 -24.11
CA THR A 194 5.77 22.67 -24.19
C THR A 194 6.01 23.24 -25.60
N GLU A 195 5.70 22.47 -26.63
CA GLU A 195 5.83 22.95 -28.02
C GLU A 195 4.85 24.10 -28.35
N ARG A 196 3.60 24.01 -27.89
CA ARG A 196 2.63 25.09 -28.00
C ARG A 196 3.11 26.35 -27.30
N LEU A 197 3.67 26.24 -26.10
CA LEU A 197 4.27 27.37 -25.39
C LEU A 197 5.43 27.99 -26.19
N ARG A 198 6.32 27.18 -26.76
CA ARG A 198 7.44 27.63 -27.58
C ARG A 198 6.94 28.44 -28.79
N ILE A 199 5.98 27.88 -29.52
CA ILE A 199 5.38 28.53 -30.68
C ILE A 199 4.71 29.86 -30.29
N THR A 200 3.96 29.87 -29.19
CA THR A 200 3.29 31.09 -28.70
C THR A 200 4.29 32.16 -28.31
N GLN A 201 5.39 31.79 -27.62
CA GLN A 201 6.46 32.72 -27.27
C GLN A 201 7.14 33.32 -28.51
N GLU A 202 7.38 32.50 -29.52
CA GLU A 202 7.94 32.98 -30.80
C GLU A 202 6.99 33.95 -31.53
N ASN A 203 5.69 33.63 -31.53
CA ASN A 203 4.69 34.52 -32.12
C ASN A 203 4.60 35.85 -31.37
N ILE A 204 4.64 35.83 -30.04
CA ILE A 204 4.67 37.07 -29.22
C ILE A 204 5.93 37.89 -29.54
N LYS A 205 7.09 37.27 -29.67
CA LYS A 205 8.33 37.96 -30.06
C LYS A 205 8.19 38.61 -31.43
N ARG A 206 7.64 37.89 -32.43
CA ARG A 206 7.42 38.41 -33.77
C ARG A 206 6.45 39.60 -33.78
N VAL A 207 5.36 39.53 -33.03
CA VAL A 207 4.37 40.61 -32.93
C VAL A 207 5.00 41.82 -32.25
N ARG A 208 5.75 41.64 -31.16
CA ARG A 208 6.45 42.74 -30.48
C ARG A 208 7.46 43.42 -31.40
N GLN A 209 8.21 42.68 -32.20
CA GLN A 209 9.18 43.20 -33.14
C GLN A 209 8.50 44.04 -34.24
N ARG A 210 7.40 43.53 -34.81
CA ARG A 210 6.59 44.27 -35.80
C ARG A 210 5.96 45.54 -35.23
N THR A 211 5.53 45.54 -33.97
CA THR A 211 5.02 46.75 -33.30
C THR A 211 6.11 47.78 -33.02
N MET A 212 7.34 47.34 -32.73
CA MET A 212 8.48 48.26 -32.58
C MET A 212 8.94 48.83 -33.91
N ASP A 213 8.97 48.02 -34.98
CA ASP A 213 9.36 48.46 -36.32
C ASP A 213 8.33 49.43 -36.95
N ASN A 214 7.05 49.36 -36.56
CA ASN A 214 5.96 50.25 -37.03
C ASN A 214 5.74 51.49 -36.15
N SER A 215 6.43 51.62 -35.03
CA SER A 215 6.34 52.81 -34.18
C SER A 215 7.51 53.73 -34.44
N SER A 216 7.35 54.64 -35.45
CA SER A 216 8.08 55.88 -35.47
C SER A 216 7.79 56.67 -34.19
N PRO A 217 8.71 57.56 -33.75
CA PRO A 217 8.80 57.97 -32.37
C PRO A 217 7.74 58.97 -31.95
N MET A 218 6.72 58.57 -31.24
CA MET A 218 5.93 59.48 -30.41
C MET A 218 5.28 58.73 -29.23
N GLY A 219 5.65 59.10 -28.01
CA GLY A 219 4.81 58.97 -26.81
C GLY A 219 5.02 57.73 -25.97
N THR A 220 5.75 57.91 -24.90
CA THR A 220 5.84 56.99 -23.72
C THR A 220 4.46 56.65 -23.18
N PHE A 221 4.08 55.37 -23.26
CA PHE A 221 3.08 54.75 -22.36
C PHE A 221 3.67 53.47 -21.79
N SER A 222 4.11 53.57 -20.56
CA SER A 222 4.51 52.44 -19.73
C SER A 222 3.26 51.74 -19.24
N LEU A 223 3.02 50.50 -19.69
CA LEU A 223 2.06 49.61 -19.10
C LEU A 223 2.82 48.41 -18.54
N SER A 224 2.98 48.45 -17.23
CA SER A 224 3.48 47.35 -16.40
C SER A 224 2.49 46.18 -16.43
N ILE A 225 2.83 45.14 -17.21
CA ILE A 225 2.13 43.84 -17.16
C ILE A 225 3.16 42.82 -16.66
N HIS A 226 3.54 42.93 -15.43
CA HIS A 226 4.49 41.96 -14.85
C HIS A 226 4.02 41.28 -13.57
N ASP A 227 2.82 41.54 -13.06
CA ASP A 227 2.42 41.05 -11.72
C ASP A 227 1.23 40.10 -11.67
N ASN A 228 0.66 39.64 -12.79
CA ASN A 228 -0.54 38.80 -12.75
C ASN A 228 -0.37 37.31 -13.12
N ILE A 229 0.85 36.82 -13.43
CA ILE A 229 1.03 35.40 -13.83
C ILE A 229 1.54 34.51 -12.67
N LYS A 230 1.82 35.11 -11.51
CA LYS A 230 2.36 34.34 -10.36
C LYS A 230 1.31 33.87 -9.35
N ARG A 231 0.02 34.04 -9.57
CA ARG A 231 -1.04 33.71 -8.57
C ARG A 231 -1.97 32.55 -8.94
N GLU A 232 -1.79 31.90 -10.08
CA GLU A 232 -2.70 30.80 -10.49
C GLU A 232 -2.03 29.40 -10.59
N ILE A 233 -0.87 29.20 -9.99
CA ILE A 233 -0.22 27.86 -9.95
C ILE A 233 0.04 27.43 -8.51
N VAL A 234 -0.89 27.71 -7.59
CA VAL A 234 -0.94 27.06 -6.27
C VAL A 234 -2.40 27.04 -5.83
N ASP A 235 -3.11 26.02 -6.24
CA ASP A 235 -4.20 25.32 -5.50
C ASP A 235 -4.38 23.93 -6.14
#